data_c791f3e30637866cbce012e3e3e52fe1
#
_entry.id   c791f3e30637866cbce012e3e3e52fe1
#
_cell.length_a   1.000
_cell.length_b   1.000
_cell.length_c   1.000
_cell.angle_alpha   90.00
_cell.angle_beta   90.00
_cell.angle_gamma   90.00
#
_symmetry.space_group_name_H-M   'P 1'
#
loop_
_entity.id
_entity.type
_entity.pdbx_description
1 polymer ?
#
loop_
_entity_poly.entity_id
_entity_poly.type
_entity_poly.pdbx_seq_one_letter_code
_entity_poly.pdbx_strand_id
1 'polypeptide(L)'
;MEQLIRDELGDRSMQTSRRDFFRVAAVGGVAATIFGFDLKPAYAQLKELKIARAAETRSTCPYCAVGCGVLIYTIGDKAKNVTPQVIHVEGDPDHPTNRGTLCPKGSSLEQDMLNPRRLTKPQVRRPGATDWQDISWDDALNEIAQWTKKTRDNSFVEKDAQGRTVNRCEGISFIGGCTDTNEFNFLAVKAMRGLGLVYLENQARD
;
A
#
# COMPACT_ATOMS: atom_id res chain seq x y z
N MET A 1 15.76 -54.19 21.48
CA MET A 1 16.47 -53.21 22.34
C MET A 1 16.53 -51.83 21.68
N GLU A 2 16.70 -51.73 20.38
CA GLU A 2 16.67 -50.45 19.67
C GLU A 2 15.29 -49.76 19.58
N GLN A 3 14.20 -50.53 19.65
CA GLN A 3 12.83 -50.02 19.58
C GLN A 3 12.36 -49.43 20.91
N LEU A 4 12.87 -49.92 22.03
CA LEU A 4 12.57 -49.40 23.38
C LEU A 4 13.29 -48.09 23.68
N ILE A 5 14.41 -47.81 22.99
CA ILE A 5 15.15 -46.52 23.14
C ILE A 5 14.50 -45.41 22.34
N ARG A 6 13.79 -45.71 21.24
CA ARG A 6 13.06 -44.72 20.44
C ARG A 6 11.76 -44.23 21.09
N ASP A 7 11.12 -45.07 21.90
CA ASP A 7 9.87 -44.71 22.57
C ASP A 7 10.08 -43.87 23.85
N GLU A 8 11.28 -43.90 24.44
CA GLU A 8 11.62 -43.05 25.59
C GLU A 8 12.20 -41.68 25.21
N LEU A 9 12.72 -41.56 24.01
CA LEU A 9 13.10 -40.27 23.44
C LEU A 9 11.94 -39.71 22.60
N GLY A 10 10.76 -39.59 23.21
CA GLY A 10 9.61 -38.99 22.61
C GLY A 10 10.02 -37.68 21.95
N ASP A 11 9.58 -37.54 20.68
CA ASP A 11 9.69 -36.35 19.84
C ASP A 11 9.29 -35.06 20.58
N ARG A 12 10.16 -34.62 21.45
CA ARG A 12 10.13 -33.22 21.96
C ARG A 12 10.84 -32.38 20.91
N SER A 13 10.14 -32.10 19.82
CA SER A 13 10.44 -30.91 19.05
C SER A 13 10.38 -29.77 20.08
N MET A 14 11.53 -29.30 20.52
CA MET A 14 11.63 -28.12 21.37
C MET A 14 11.13 -26.94 20.51
N GLN A 15 9.81 -26.73 20.55
CA GLN A 15 9.24 -25.46 20.09
C GLN A 15 9.69 -24.39 21.09
N THR A 16 10.92 -23.94 20.95
CA THR A 16 11.42 -22.79 21.68
C THR A 16 10.63 -21.57 21.20
N SER A 17 9.77 -21.06 22.06
CA SER A 17 9.11 -19.79 21.79
C SER A 17 10.19 -18.68 21.67
N ARG A 18 9.90 -17.60 20.90
CA ARG A 18 10.78 -16.42 20.83
C ARG A 18 11.15 -15.92 22.25
N ARG A 19 10.21 -16.02 23.19
CA ARG A 19 10.40 -15.63 24.58
C ARG A 19 11.41 -16.53 25.31
N ASP A 20 11.39 -17.83 25.05
CA ASP A 20 12.33 -18.78 25.64
C ASP A 20 13.73 -18.63 25.03
N PHE A 21 13.82 -18.33 23.73
CA PHE A 21 15.08 -17.97 23.08
C PHE A 21 15.71 -16.74 23.76
N PHE A 22 14.95 -15.68 24.00
CA PHE A 22 15.48 -14.50 24.70
C PHE A 22 15.84 -14.77 26.17
N ARG A 23 15.09 -15.62 26.86
CA ARG A 23 15.44 -16.05 28.23
C ARG A 23 16.76 -16.82 28.25
N VAL A 24 16.93 -17.79 27.35
CA VAL A 24 18.16 -18.58 27.24
C VAL A 24 19.33 -17.68 26.82
N ALA A 25 19.12 -16.75 25.90
CA ALA A 25 20.13 -15.77 25.49
C ALA A 25 20.53 -14.82 26.65
N ALA A 26 19.57 -14.38 27.45
CA ALA A 26 19.86 -13.54 28.63
C ALA A 26 20.64 -14.33 29.72
N VAL A 27 20.24 -15.57 30.01
CA VAL A 27 20.95 -16.44 30.97
C VAL A 27 22.34 -16.80 30.43
N GLY A 28 22.45 -17.08 29.12
CA GLY A 28 23.75 -17.33 28.46
C GLY A 28 24.68 -16.13 28.52
N GLY A 29 24.13 -14.91 28.36
CA GLY A 29 24.89 -13.66 28.52
C GLY A 29 25.45 -13.45 29.93
N VAL A 30 24.62 -13.72 30.95
CA VAL A 30 25.05 -13.66 32.36
C VAL A 30 26.09 -14.75 32.66
N ALA A 31 25.90 -15.98 32.19
CA ALA A 31 26.87 -17.04 32.33
C ALA A 31 28.21 -16.70 31.67
N ALA A 32 28.19 -16.11 30.46
CA ALA A 32 29.40 -15.68 29.76
C ALA A 32 30.21 -14.65 30.56
N THR A 33 29.55 -13.70 31.24
CA THR A 33 30.23 -12.71 32.11
C THR A 33 30.80 -13.33 33.37
N ILE A 34 30.12 -14.34 33.93
CA ILE A 34 30.60 -15.09 35.12
C ILE A 34 31.88 -15.90 34.79
N PHE A 35 32.00 -16.40 33.55
CA PHE A 35 33.18 -17.12 33.05
C PHE A 35 34.26 -16.19 32.44
N GLY A 36 34.15 -14.89 32.64
CA GLY A 36 35.18 -13.91 32.23
C GLY A 36 35.15 -13.53 30.75
N PHE A 37 34.09 -13.84 30.01
CA PHE A 37 33.93 -13.35 28.64
C PHE A 37 33.40 -11.90 28.65
N ASP A 38 34.21 -10.97 28.15
CA ASP A 38 33.77 -9.58 27.93
C ASP A 38 32.95 -9.49 26.64
N LEU A 39 31.62 -9.30 26.78
CA LEU A 39 30.72 -9.14 25.66
C LEU A 39 30.62 -7.69 25.14
N LYS A 40 31.25 -6.71 25.83
CA LYS A 40 31.19 -5.30 25.42
C LYS A 40 31.64 -5.07 23.98
N PRO A 41 32.77 -5.71 23.50
CA PRO A 41 33.15 -5.55 22.11
C PRO A 41 32.12 -6.05 21.10
N ALA A 42 31.40 -7.14 21.45
CA ALA A 42 30.35 -7.67 20.59
C ALA A 42 29.12 -6.75 20.54
N TYR A 43 28.71 -6.22 21.70
CA TYR A 43 27.60 -5.25 21.76
C TYR A 43 27.95 -3.92 21.10
N ALA A 44 29.20 -3.46 21.18
CA ALA A 44 29.66 -2.23 20.53
C ALA A 44 29.64 -2.33 18.98
N GLN A 45 29.64 -3.54 18.42
CA GLN A 45 29.52 -3.77 16.97
C GLN A 45 28.08 -3.92 16.48
N LEU A 46 27.11 -4.03 17.39
CA LEU A 46 25.71 -4.09 17.00
C LEU A 46 25.28 -2.73 16.46
N LYS A 47 25.03 -2.68 15.15
CA LYS A 47 24.41 -1.49 14.56
C LYS A 47 23.01 -1.31 15.10
N GLU A 48 22.69 -0.10 15.50
CA GLU A 48 21.32 0.28 15.83
C GLU A 48 20.40 -0.06 14.66
N LEU A 49 19.22 -0.64 14.93
CA LEU A 49 18.27 -0.96 13.89
C LEU A 49 17.86 0.32 13.14
N LYS A 50 17.74 0.24 11.82
CA LYS A 50 17.34 1.36 10.95
C LYS A 50 16.09 2.08 11.45
N ILE A 51 15.18 1.34 12.05
CA ILE A 51 13.87 1.84 12.53
C ILE A 51 13.86 2.28 14.01
N ALA A 52 14.95 2.12 14.75
CA ALA A 52 14.98 2.36 16.22
C ALA A 52 14.61 3.79 16.63
N ARG A 53 14.81 4.77 15.73
CA ARG A 53 14.47 6.20 15.95
C ARG A 53 13.43 6.71 14.96
N ALA A 54 12.74 5.81 14.26
CA ALA A 54 11.73 6.18 13.29
C ALA A 54 10.38 6.41 13.96
N ALA A 55 9.61 7.34 13.42
CA ALA A 55 8.19 7.46 13.72
C ALA A 55 7.43 6.39 12.93
N GLU A 56 6.56 5.65 13.63
CA GLU A 56 5.70 4.63 13.03
C GLU A 56 4.34 5.22 12.70
N THR A 57 3.84 4.91 11.52
CA THR A 57 2.49 5.29 11.08
C THR A 57 1.80 4.09 10.46
N ARG A 58 0.60 3.76 10.93
CA ARG A 58 -0.23 2.69 10.37
C ARG A 58 -0.94 3.18 9.12
N SER A 59 -1.00 2.31 8.10
CA SER A 59 -1.66 2.58 6.83
C SER A 59 -2.18 1.29 6.22
N THR A 60 -2.78 1.39 5.05
CA THR A 60 -3.31 0.24 4.28
C THR A 60 -2.58 0.13 2.95
N CYS A 61 -2.25 -1.09 2.56
CA CYS A 61 -1.62 -1.38 1.27
C CYS A 61 -2.58 -1.00 0.11
N PRO A 62 -2.11 -0.27 -0.92
CA PRO A 62 -2.97 0.23 -1.99
C PRO A 62 -3.19 -0.76 -3.14
N TYR A 63 -2.61 -1.97 -3.12
CA TYR A 63 -2.54 -2.81 -4.32
C TYR A 63 -3.76 -3.68 -4.60
N CYS A 64 -4.52 -4.06 -3.59
CA CYS A 64 -5.70 -4.89 -3.82
C CYS A 64 -6.71 -4.79 -2.67
N ALA A 65 -7.92 -5.29 -2.92
CA ALA A 65 -9.05 -5.26 -1.99
C ALA A 65 -8.83 -6.07 -0.69
N VAL A 66 -7.74 -6.84 -0.56
CA VAL A 66 -7.37 -7.52 0.69
C VAL A 66 -7.17 -6.52 1.82
N GLY A 67 -6.69 -5.31 1.50
CA GLY A 67 -6.55 -4.23 2.48
C GLY A 67 -5.56 -4.55 3.59
N CYS A 68 -4.41 -5.16 3.26
CA CYS A 68 -3.37 -5.46 4.24
C CYS A 68 -2.93 -4.22 5.01
N GLY A 69 -2.85 -4.32 6.34
CA GLY A 69 -2.26 -3.28 7.18
C GLY A 69 -0.74 -3.23 7.00
N VAL A 70 -0.21 -2.03 6.92
CA VAL A 70 1.23 -1.76 6.81
C VAL A 70 1.67 -0.75 7.85
N LEU A 71 2.90 -0.91 8.32
CA LEU A 71 3.61 0.05 9.17
C LEU A 71 4.60 0.81 8.29
N ILE A 72 4.50 2.12 8.30
CA ILE A 72 5.39 3.03 7.56
C ILE A 72 6.28 3.73 8.58
N TYR A 73 7.58 3.54 8.43
CA TYR A 73 8.59 4.14 9.28
C TYR A 73 9.20 5.36 8.60
N THR A 74 9.20 6.49 9.30
CA THR A 74 9.74 7.75 8.80
C THR A 74 10.78 8.32 9.74
N ILE A 75 11.82 8.94 9.17
CA ILE A 75 12.78 9.78 9.89
C ILE A 75 12.59 11.21 9.41
N GLY A 76 12.68 12.15 10.35
CA GLY A 76 12.51 13.58 10.10
C GLY A 76 11.43 14.17 10.99
N ASP A 77 11.49 15.48 11.15
CA ASP A 77 10.56 16.23 12.00
C ASP A 77 10.34 17.62 11.39
N LYS A 78 9.14 17.86 10.90
CA LYS A 78 8.76 19.15 10.29
C LYS A 78 8.91 20.30 11.29
N ALA A 79 8.69 20.06 12.59
CA ALA A 79 8.86 21.07 13.62
C ALA A 79 10.33 21.52 13.77
N LYS A 80 11.27 20.67 13.33
CA LYS A 80 12.72 20.96 13.30
C LYS A 80 13.21 21.29 11.89
N ASN A 81 12.31 21.60 10.95
CA ASN A 81 12.63 21.84 9.52
C ASN A 81 13.35 20.67 8.82
N VAL A 82 13.17 19.45 9.31
CA VAL A 82 13.67 18.23 8.66
C VAL A 82 12.51 17.55 7.94
N THR A 83 12.60 17.47 6.63
CA THR A 83 11.57 16.81 5.81
C THR A 83 11.51 15.32 6.16
N PRO A 84 10.33 14.80 6.58
CA PRO A 84 10.17 13.39 6.85
C PRO A 84 10.46 12.54 5.60
N GLN A 85 11.24 11.49 5.77
CA GLN A 85 11.55 10.53 4.72
C GLN A 85 11.11 9.13 5.16
N VAL A 86 10.46 8.39 4.27
CA VAL A 86 10.16 6.99 4.48
C VAL A 86 11.45 6.19 4.39
N ILE A 87 11.70 5.34 5.38
CA ILE A 87 12.91 4.53 5.48
C ILE A 87 12.63 3.04 5.47
N HIS A 88 11.40 2.64 5.79
CA HIS A 88 11.00 1.24 5.81
C HIS A 88 9.48 1.11 5.77
N VAL A 89 9.00 0.02 5.17
CA VAL A 89 7.59 -0.39 5.19
C VAL A 89 7.53 -1.89 5.47
N GLU A 90 6.68 -2.30 6.40
CA GLU A 90 6.44 -3.71 6.71
C GLU A 90 4.97 -3.97 7.02
N GLY A 91 4.59 -5.24 7.13
CA GLY A 91 3.21 -5.61 7.48
C GLY A 91 2.91 -5.35 8.96
N ASP A 92 1.73 -4.81 9.24
CA ASP A 92 1.25 -4.58 10.61
C ASP A 92 0.86 -5.92 11.27
N PRO A 93 1.59 -6.36 12.32
CA PRO A 93 1.31 -7.62 13.00
C PRO A 93 -0.03 -7.61 13.77
N ASP A 94 -0.54 -6.42 14.12
CA ASP A 94 -1.80 -6.27 14.85
C ASP A 94 -2.99 -6.22 13.89
N HIS A 95 -2.76 -6.09 12.58
CA HIS A 95 -3.84 -6.00 11.61
C HIS A 95 -4.55 -7.35 11.43
N PRO A 96 -5.89 -7.43 11.57
CA PRO A 96 -6.62 -8.70 11.60
C PRO A 96 -6.54 -9.51 10.31
N THR A 97 -6.36 -8.85 9.15
CA THR A 97 -6.35 -9.51 7.84
C THR A 97 -5.01 -10.19 7.55
N ASN A 98 -3.91 -9.46 7.64
CA ASN A 98 -2.59 -9.95 7.20
C ASN A 98 -1.64 -10.31 8.35
N ARG A 99 -1.88 -9.87 9.57
CA ARG A 99 -1.11 -10.22 10.77
C ARG A 99 0.41 -10.13 10.56
N GLY A 100 0.86 -9.06 9.92
CA GLY A 100 2.26 -8.81 9.61
C GLY A 100 2.77 -9.44 8.31
N THR A 101 2.01 -10.29 7.63
CA THR A 101 2.43 -10.88 6.35
C THR A 101 2.11 -9.95 5.19
N LEU A 102 2.99 -9.90 4.18
CA LEU A 102 2.78 -9.16 2.95
C LEU A 102 3.14 -10.05 1.75
N CYS A 103 2.42 -9.88 0.65
CA CYS A 103 2.82 -10.41 -0.64
C CYS A 103 4.00 -9.61 -1.23
N PRO A 104 4.67 -10.07 -2.30
CA PRO A 104 5.80 -9.35 -2.90
C PRO A 104 5.51 -7.88 -3.24
N LYS A 105 4.29 -7.54 -3.68
CA LYS A 105 3.91 -6.15 -3.98
C LYS A 105 3.90 -5.28 -2.72
N GLY A 106 3.27 -5.76 -1.64
CA GLY A 106 3.24 -5.05 -0.36
C GLY A 106 4.63 -4.90 0.26
N SER A 107 5.48 -5.93 0.12
CA SER A 107 6.86 -5.88 0.62
C SER A 107 7.75 -4.90 -0.16
N SER A 108 7.43 -4.62 -1.44
CA SER A 108 8.16 -3.66 -2.27
C SER A 108 7.57 -2.25 -2.25
N LEU A 109 6.60 -1.97 -1.40
CA LEU A 109 5.89 -0.69 -1.38
C LEU A 109 6.82 0.52 -1.13
N GLU A 110 7.86 0.36 -0.29
CA GLU A 110 8.88 1.40 -0.08
C GLU A 110 9.57 1.77 -1.40
N GLN A 111 9.99 0.76 -2.18
CA GLN A 111 10.69 0.98 -3.45
C GLN A 111 9.79 1.66 -4.49
N ASP A 112 8.50 1.33 -4.51
CA ASP A 112 7.54 1.97 -5.40
C ASP A 112 7.30 3.43 -5.03
N MET A 113 7.17 3.73 -3.73
CA MET A 113 6.97 5.09 -3.24
C MET A 113 8.19 5.99 -3.50
N LEU A 114 9.38 5.45 -3.34
CA LEU A 114 10.65 6.18 -3.49
C LEU A 114 11.27 6.08 -4.89
N ASN A 115 10.60 5.43 -5.83
CA ASN A 115 11.11 5.24 -7.18
C ASN A 115 11.32 6.59 -7.88
N PRO A 116 12.54 6.91 -8.35
CA PRO A 116 12.80 8.17 -9.05
C PRO A 116 12.07 8.30 -10.39
N ARG A 117 11.58 7.17 -10.95
CA ARG A 117 10.75 7.15 -12.17
C ARG A 117 9.26 7.33 -11.90
N ARG A 118 8.85 7.48 -10.64
CA ARG A 118 7.45 7.76 -10.30
C ARG A 118 7.02 9.09 -10.88
N LEU A 119 5.92 9.10 -11.61
CA LEU A 119 5.31 10.32 -12.13
C LEU A 119 4.83 11.21 -10.97
N THR A 120 5.32 12.43 -10.94
CA THR A 120 4.94 13.44 -9.93
C THR A 120 4.12 14.58 -10.53
N LYS A 121 4.00 14.61 -11.87
CA LYS A 121 3.24 15.59 -12.62
C LYS A 121 2.35 14.90 -13.64
N PRO A 122 1.21 15.50 -14.01
CA PRO A 122 0.42 15.03 -15.14
C PRO A 122 1.22 15.11 -16.44
N GLN A 123 0.97 14.15 -17.32
CA GLN A 123 1.56 14.15 -18.66
C GLN A 123 0.48 14.06 -19.72
N VAL A 124 0.67 14.76 -20.81
CA VAL A 124 -0.20 14.72 -21.98
C VAL A 124 0.59 14.28 -23.21
N ARG A 125 -0.02 13.44 -24.04
CA ARG A 125 0.47 13.13 -25.39
C ARG A 125 -0.51 13.69 -26.39
N ARG A 126 -0.07 14.72 -27.12
CA ARG A 126 -0.90 15.37 -28.10
C ARG A 126 -1.16 14.47 -29.32
N PRO A 127 -2.29 14.64 -30.04
CA PRO A 127 -2.56 13.88 -31.26
C PRO A 127 -1.40 13.98 -32.24
N GLY A 128 -0.90 12.82 -32.70
CA GLY A 128 0.25 12.74 -33.63
C GLY A 128 1.63 12.88 -32.96
N ALA A 129 1.71 13.17 -31.67
CA ALA A 129 2.99 13.19 -30.95
C ALA A 129 3.42 11.78 -30.54
N THR A 130 4.75 11.55 -30.55
CA THR A 130 5.38 10.31 -30.06
C THR A 130 5.66 10.39 -28.57
N ASP A 131 5.91 11.58 -28.04
CA ASP A 131 6.43 11.79 -26.70
C ASP A 131 5.36 12.36 -25.75
N TRP A 132 5.52 12.04 -24.46
CA TRP A 132 4.74 12.61 -23.38
C TRP A 132 5.35 13.93 -22.93
N GLN A 133 4.51 14.92 -22.64
CA GLN A 133 4.89 16.24 -22.16
C GLN A 133 4.29 16.47 -20.76
N ASP A 134 5.12 16.95 -19.84
CA ASP A 134 4.65 17.39 -18.54
C ASP A 134 3.76 18.62 -18.67
N ILE A 135 2.65 18.63 -17.97
CA ILE A 135 1.76 19.80 -17.87
C ILE A 135 1.45 20.10 -16.40
N SER A 136 0.93 21.28 -16.13
CA SER A 136 0.47 21.61 -14.78
C SER A 136 -0.80 20.84 -14.41
N TRP A 137 -1.07 20.67 -13.11
CA TRP A 137 -2.33 20.08 -12.65
C TRP A 137 -3.54 20.94 -13.08
N ASP A 138 -3.41 22.27 -13.04
CA ASP A 138 -4.49 23.18 -13.45
C ASP A 138 -4.83 23.01 -14.93
N ASP A 139 -3.82 22.95 -15.80
CA ASP A 139 -4.04 22.72 -17.23
C ASP A 139 -4.66 21.34 -17.47
N ALA A 140 -4.14 20.29 -16.82
CA ALA A 140 -4.68 18.94 -16.97
C ALA A 140 -6.16 18.86 -16.57
N LEU A 141 -6.51 19.40 -15.40
CA LEU A 141 -7.89 19.41 -14.91
C LEU A 141 -8.82 20.23 -15.80
N ASN A 142 -8.36 21.40 -16.26
CA ASN A 142 -9.12 22.24 -17.19
C ASN A 142 -9.36 21.55 -18.53
N GLU A 143 -8.35 20.94 -19.12
CA GLU A 143 -8.49 20.23 -20.39
C GLU A 143 -9.43 19.02 -20.25
N ILE A 144 -9.31 18.23 -19.18
CA ILE A 144 -10.19 17.10 -18.91
C ILE A 144 -11.64 17.58 -18.73
N ALA A 145 -11.85 18.65 -17.96
CA ALA A 145 -13.18 19.21 -17.74
C ALA A 145 -13.83 19.72 -19.06
N GLN A 146 -13.05 20.41 -19.92
CA GLN A 146 -13.52 20.87 -21.22
C GLN A 146 -13.90 19.70 -22.13
N TRP A 147 -13.06 18.65 -22.21
CA TRP A 147 -13.36 17.46 -22.99
C TRP A 147 -14.60 16.73 -22.47
N THR A 148 -14.72 16.57 -21.17
CA THR A 148 -15.89 15.95 -20.53
C THR A 148 -17.15 16.73 -20.85
N LYS A 149 -17.13 18.06 -20.67
CA LYS A 149 -18.26 18.92 -20.98
C LYS A 149 -18.64 18.83 -22.45
N LYS A 150 -17.68 18.99 -23.36
CA LYS A 150 -17.93 18.94 -24.80
C LYS A 150 -18.52 17.61 -25.24
N THR A 151 -17.96 16.50 -24.75
CA THR A 151 -18.45 15.17 -25.09
C THR A 151 -19.85 14.94 -24.54
N ARG A 152 -20.11 15.34 -23.29
CA ARG A 152 -21.41 15.26 -22.67
C ARG A 152 -22.44 16.10 -23.44
N ASP A 153 -22.15 17.36 -23.72
CA ASP A 153 -23.09 18.25 -24.44
C ASP A 153 -23.47 17.71 -25.82
N ASN A 154 -22.54 17.01 -26.48
CA ASN A 154 -22.76 16.41 -27.80
C ASN A 154 -23.51 15.06 -27.77
N SER A 155 -23.51 14.35 -26.64
CA SER A 155 -24.04 12.98 -26.52
C SER A 155 -25.12 12.81 -25.46
N PHE A 156 -25.58 13.92 -24.86
CA PHE A 156 -26.61 13.88 -23.83
C PHE A 156 -28.00 13.78 -24.45
N VAL A 157 -28.75 12.80 -24.01
CA VAL A 157 -30.13 12.55 -24.45
C VAL A 157 -31.06 12.84 -23.28
N GLU A 158 -31.82 13.94 -23.36
CA GLU A 158 -32.79 14.30 -22.33
C GLU A 158 -34.04 13.40 -22.40
N LYS A 159 -34.57 13.19 -23.61
CA LYS A 159 -35.76 12.40 -23.86
C LYS A 159 -35.47 11.33 -24.91
N ASP A 160 -36.08 10.16 -24.75
CA ASP A 160 -36.01 9.10 -25.73
C ASP A 160 -36.97 9.33 -26.90
N ALA A 161 -37.00 8.41 -27.88
CA ALA A 161 -37.87 8.44 -29.03
C ALA A 161 -39.39 8.36 -28.67
N GLN A 162 -39.69 7.94 -27.47
CA GLN A 162 -41.07 7.85 -26.93
C GLN A 162 -41.44 9.06 -26.07
N GLY A 163 -40.57 10.08 -25.99
CA GLY A 163 -40.79 11.30 -25.21
C GLY A 163 -40.58 11.15 -23.70
N ARG A 164 -40.08 10.01 -23.23
CA ARG A 164 -39.78 9.77 -21.79
C ARG A 164 -38.46 10.44 -21.41
N THR A 165 -38.42 11.11 -20.26
CA THR A 165 -37.22 11.71 -19.74
C THR A 165 -36.23 10.62 -19.31
N VAL A 166 -35.07 10.58 -19.91
CA VAL A 166 -34.02 9.56 -19.67
C VAL A 166 -32.72 10.16 -19.12
N ASN A 167 -32.40 11.43 -19.40
CA ASN A 167 -31.25 12.18 -18.90
C ASN A 167 -29.94 11.37 -18.96
N ARG A 168 -29.61 10.77 -20.10
CA ARG A 168 -28.48 9.87 -20.27
C ARG A 168 -27.38 10.46 -21.16
N CYS A 169 -26.14 10.16 -20.82
CA CYS A 169 -24.97 10.43 -21.63
C CYS A 169 -24.34 9.11 -22.10
N GLU A 170 -24.34 8.87 -23.40
CA GLU A 170 -23.81 7.65 -24.01
C GLU A 170 -22.40 7.83 -24.59
N GLY A 171 -21.89 9.06 -24.64
CA GLY A 171 -20.57 9.38 -25.19
C GLY A 171 -19.41 9.22 -24.22
N ILE A 172 -19.68 8.94 -22.94
CA ILE A 172 -18.68 8.78 -21.89
C ILE A 172 -18.95 7.49 -21.13
N SER A 173 -17.91 6.71 -20.89
CA SER A 173 -17.92 5.54 -20.01
C SER A 173 -16.96 5.73 -18.83
N PHE A 174 -17.23 5.06 -17.72
CA PHE A 174 -16.38 5.03 -16.55
C PHE A 174 -16.00 3.58 -16.25
N ILE A 175 -14.70 3.35 -16.06
CA ILE A 175 -14.16 2.05 -15.64
C ILE A 175 -13.41 2.27 -14.33
N GLY A 176 -13.91 1.66 -13.25
CA GLY A 176 -13.29 1.67 -11.95
C GLY A 176 -12.24 0.57 -11.76
N GLY A 177 -11.58 0.57 -10.61
CA GLY A 177 -10.60 -0.43 -10.20
C GLY A 177 -11.10 -1.33 -9.07
N CYS A 178 -10.39 -2.43 -8.83
CA CYS A 178 -10.68 -3.35 -7.72
C CYS A 178 -9.96 -2.99 -6.42
N THR A 179 -9.16 -1.92 -6.42
CA THR A 179 -8.29 -1.54 -5.29
C THR A 179 -8.80 -0.34 -4.52
N ASP A 180 -9.92 0.22 -4.95
CA ASP A 180 -10.50 1.42 -4.39
C ASP A 180 -11.31 1.11 -3.11
N THR A 181 -11.39 2.11 -2.21
CA THR A 181 -12.23 1.99 -1.02
C THR A 181 -13.73 2.02 -1.37
N ASN A 182 -14.57 1.52 -0.46
CA ASN A 182 -16.03 1.55 -0.64
C ASN A 182 -16.55 2.99 -0.79
N GLU A 183 -15.98 3.94 -0.04
CA GLU A 183 -16.33 5.36 -0.08
C GLU A 183 -16.02 5.96 -1.45
N PHE A 184 -14.83 5.66 -2.00
CA PHE A 184 -14.46 6.10 -3.34
C PHE A 184 -15.43 5.55 -4.39
N ASN A 185 -15.70 4.25 -4.38
CA ASN A 185 -16.62 3.61 -5.32
C ASN A 185 -18.03 4.22 -5.25
N PHE A 186 -18.53 4.47 -4.03
CA PHE A 186 -19.82 5.14 -3.85
C PHE A 186 -19.84 6.54 -4.46
N LEU A 187 -18.82 7.36 -4.16
CA LEU A 187 -18.71 8.72 -4.66
C LEU A 187 -18.52 8.74 -6.18
N ALA A 188 -17.69 7.85 -6.73
CA ALA A 188 -17.47 7.74 -8.17
C ALA A 188 -18.77 7.41 -8.92
N VAL A 189 -19.50 6.38 -8.48
CA VAL A 189 -20.78 6.02 -9.09
C VAL A 189 -21.78 7.15 -8.99
N LYS A 190 -21.90 7.81 -7.84
CA LYS A 190 -22.79 8.95 -7.64
C LYS A 190 -22.44 10.11 -8.56
N ALA A 191 -21.16 10.48 -8.68
CA ALA A 191 -20.69 11.55 -9.54
C ALA A 191 -20.95 11.22 -11.03
N MET A 192 -20.61 10.02 -11.47
CA MET A 192 -20.80 9.60 -12.87
C MET A 192 -22.28 9.52 -13.24
N ARG A 193 -23.14 9.01 -12.35
CA ARG A 193 -24.61 9.06 -12.53
C ARG A 193 -25.14 10.49 -12.55
N GLY A 194 -24.58 11.40 -11.73
CA GLY A 194 -24.91 12.83 -11.77
C GLY A 194 -24.57 13.49 -13.12
N LEU A 195 -23.53 13.03 -13.81
CA LEU A 195 -23.22 13.44 -15.19
C LEU A 195 -24.11 12.78 -16.23
N GLY A 196 -24.93 11.80 -15.86
CA GLY A 196 -25.83 11.06 -16.75
C GLY A 196 -25.20 9.83 -17.41
N LEU A 197 -24.00 9.40 -17.00
CA LEU A 197 -23.36 8.22 -17.59
C LEU A 197 -24.19 6.95 -17.33
N VAL A 198 -24.36 6.15 -18.39
CA VAL A 198 -25.01 4.84 -18.31
C VAL A 198 -24.01 3.69 -18.29
N TYR A 199 -22.85 3.88 -18.92
CA TYR A 199 -21.79 2.87 -18.99
C TYR A 199 -20.84 3.02 -17.81
N LEU A 200 -21.07 2.24 -16.77
CA LEU A 200 -20.26 2.16 -15.57
C LEU A 200 -19.85 0.71 -15.36
N GLU A 201 -18.56 0.47 -15.44
CA GLU A 201 -17.97 -0.85 -15.22
C GLU A 201 -16.86 -0.78 -14.18
N ASN A 202 -16.56 -1.92 -13.61
CA ASN A 202 -15.46 -2.08 -12.66
C ASN A 202 -14.59 -3.26 -13.10
N GLN A 203 -13.28 -3.11 -12.99
CA GLN A 203 -12.35 -4.21 -13.15
C GLN A 203 -12.65 -5.30 -12.10
N ALA A 204 -12.55 -6.56 -12.47
CA ALA A 204 -12.90 -7.71 -11.63
C ALA A 204 -14.42 -7.89 -11.39
N ARG A 205 -15.25 -7.45 -12.29
CA ARG A 205 -16.67 -7.79 -12.35
C ARG A 205 -16.86 -8.96 -13.31
N ASP A 206 -16.65 -10.18 -12.84
CA ASP A 206 -17.04 -11.42 -13.51
C ASP A 206 -17.93 -12.26 -12.59
#